data_4ada63efe8a72335c7b53f9a1f10e68d
#
_entry.id   4ada63efe8a72335c7b53f9a1f10e68d
#
_cell.length_a   1.000
_cell.length_b   1.000
_cell.length_c   1.000
_cell.angle_alpha   90.00
_cell.angle_beta   90.00
_cell.angle_gamma   90.00
#
_symmetry.space_group_name_H-M   'P 1'
#
loop_
_entity.id
_entity.type
_entity.pdbx_description
1 polymer ?
#
loop_
_entity_poly.entity_id
_entity_poly.type
_entity_poly.pdbx_seq_one_letter_code
_entity_poly.pdbx_strand_id
1 'polypeptide(L)'
;MIKIYLGMLEVFDRGKKWIILLLLPISCLIYILFGWHKAFQPQWKLQDFRDNEANYFSGAHAQALDNGLTVNINERMVRNLFTKKYLLRDIHMYIKPGRMVLLLGGSGAGKTTFLNAVIGYEKANAEIILNGSNVYNEYKKMKYEVGFVPQQDLMRGNDTVLRTLTDAAALRLPVDFDAGERRVRVNEVMKIFGLLPIQKNLVDKLSGGQKKRLSIAMEFISNPALFILDEPDSGLDGVMARELMQQLRRIADQGKIVVVITHTPDRVIDLFDDVIVLAKDANRTGRLAYYGTIDGAREFFGKERMEQIVMSVNRQEEGGEGRADEFIRQFAQTQGA
;
A
#
# COMPACT_ATOMS: atom_id res chain seq x y z
N MET A 1 -24.47 4.62 -2.87
CA MET A 1 -25.38 5.47 -2.08
C MET A 1 -24.82 6.85 -1.78
N ILE A 2 -23.59 7.04 -1.30
CA ILE A 2 -22.99 8.37 -1.05
C ILE A 2 -22.92 9.23 -2.33
N LYS A 3 -22.61 8.67 -3.51
CA LYS A 3 -22.66 9.41 -4.79
C LYS A 3 -24.06 9.85 -5.21
N ILE A 4 -25.08 9.07 -4.87
CA ILE A 4 -26.48 9.45 -5.10
C ILE A 4 -26.90 10.58 -4.15
N TYR A 5 -26.41 10.54 -2.91
CA TYR A 5 -26.67 11.57 -1.91
C TYR A 5 -25.95 12.88 -2.22
N LEU A 6 -24.70 12.83 -2.68
CA LEU A 6 -23.95 14.02 -3.15
C LEU A 6 -24.55 14.59 -4.44
N GLY A 7 -25.00 13.76 -5.38
CA GLY A 7 -25.73 14.21 -6.56
C GLY A 7 -27.09 14.82 -6.23
N MET A 8 -27.77 14.35 -5.18
CA MET A 8 -28.99 14.98 -4.66
C MET A 8 -28.71 16.33 -3.99
N LEU A 9 -27.58 16.48 -3.30
CA LEU A 9 -27.19 17.75 -2.69
C LEU A 9 -26.84 18.84 -3.74
N GLU A 10 -26.25 18.48 -4.89
CA GLU A 10 -26.01 19.41 -6.00
C GLU A 10 -27.31 19.87 -6.68
N VAL A 11 -28.35 19.03 -6.73
CA VAL A 11 -29.67 19.41 -7.22
C VAL A 11 -30.41 20.32 -6.19
N PHE A 12 -30.00 20.28 -4.90
CA PHE A 12 -30.59 21.09 -3.83
C PHE A 12 -30.25 22.58 -3.90
N ASP A 13 -29.20 22.96 -4.59
CA ASP A 13 -28.75 24.36 -4.63
C ASP A 13 -29.59 25.26 -5.57
N ARG A 14 -30.59 24.71 -6.26
CA ARG A 14 -31.46 25.44 -7.17
C ARG A 14 -32.87 25.73 -6.64
N GLY A 15 -33.02 26.14 -5.38
CA GLY A 15 -34.18 26.92 -4.95
C GLY A 15 -35.44 26.18 -4.48
N LYS A 16 -35.47 24.85 -4.34
CA LYS A 16 -36.63 24.09 -3.83
C LYS A 16 -36.32 23.29 -2.55
N LYS A 17 -35.61 23.91 -1.64
CA LYS A 17 -35.03 23.26 -0.43
C LYS A 17 -36.07 22.69 0.56
N TRP A 18 -37.29 23.15 0.57
CA TRP A 18 -38.27 22.86 1.64
C TRP A 18 -39.17 21.64 1.39
N ILE A 19 -39.40 21.26 0.15
CA ILE A 19 -40.37 20.19 -0.20
C ILE A 19 -39.82 18.80 0.03
N ILE A 20 -38.49 18.61 -0.13
CA ILE A 20 -37.86 17.28 0.00
C ILE A 20 -37.57 16.93 1.44
N LEU A 21 -37.32 17.90 2.33
CA LEU A 21 -37.16 17.68 3.78
C LEU A 21 -38.44 17.12 4.45
N LEU A 22 -39.59 17.44 3.90
CA LEU A 22 -40.91 16.95 4.38
C LEU A 22 -41.25 15.53 3.85
N LEU A 23 -40.56 15.06 2.83
CA LEU A 23 -40.78 13.74 2.21
C LEU A 23 -39.73 12.70 2.54
N LEU A 24 -38.72 13.01 3.39
CA LEU A 24 -37.85 11.99 3.94
C LEU A 24 -38.64 11.14 4.94
N PRO A 25 -39.02 9.91 4.59
CA PRO A 25 -39.77 9.08 5.52
C PRO A 25 -38.88 8.80 6.74
N ILE A 26 -39.51 8.67 7.89
CA ILE A 26 -38.88 8.27 9.17
C ILE A 26 -37.95 7.07 9.01
N SER A 27 -38.23 6.21 8.03
CA SER A 27 -37.38 5.13 7.60
C SER A 27 -35.97 5.56 7.13
N CYS A 28 -35.80 6.74 6.51
CA CYS A 28 -34.47 7.27 6.13
C CYS A 28 -33.70 7.78 7.37
N LEU A 29 -34.41 8.37 8.34
CA LEU A 29 -33.80 8.78 9.61
C LEU A 29 -33.38 7.56 10.44
N ILE A 30 -34.19 6.52 10.47
CA ILE A 30 -33.86 5.26 11.12
C ILE A 30 -32.70 4.57 10.38
N TYR A 31 -32.66 4.60 9.05
CA TYR A 31 -31.56 4.04 8.28
C TYR A 31 -30.26 4.85 8.45
N ILE A 32 -30.34 6.18 8.58
CA ILE A 32 -29.19 7.03 8.91
C ILE A 32 -28.67 6.72 10.33
N LEU A 33 -29.57 6.59 11.30
CA LEU A 33 -29.19 6.35 12.70
C LEU A 33 -28.73 4.90 12.97
N PHE A 34 -29.33 3.90 12.33
CA PHE A 34 -28.96 2.50 12.52
C PHE A 34 -28.07 1.92 11.42
N GLY A 35 -28.23 2.39 10.18
CA GLY A 35 -27.40 1.96 9.04
C GLY A 35 -26.02 2.57 9.05
N TRP A 36 -25.86 3.79 9.55
CA TRP A 36 -24.56 4.46 9.65
C TRP A 36 -23.65 3.77 10.66
N HIS A 37 -24.20 3.33 11.78
CA HIS A 37 -23.44 2.57 12.79
C HIS A 37 -22.88 1.26 12.21
N LYS A 38 -23.62 0.57 11.33
CA LYS A 38 -23.14 -0.65 10.66
C LYS A 38 -22.16 -0.40 9.51
N ALA A 39 -22.26 0.74 8.83
CA ALA A 39 -21.40 1.07 7.69
C ALA A 39 -19.99 1.50 8.13
N PHE A 40 -19.83 1.99 9.36
CA PHE A 40 -18.54 2.41 9.93
C PHE A 40 -17.93 1.40 10.91
N GLN A 41 -18.61 0.27 11.18
CA GLN A 41 -17.99 -0.78 11.98
C GLN A 41 -16.97 -1.52 11.11
N PRO A 42 -15.71 -1.64 11.52
CA PRO A 42 -14.78 -2.56 10.89
C PRO A 42 -15.40 -3.97 10.99
N GLN A 43 -15.54 -4.65 9.85
CA GLN A 43 -16.07 -6.04 9.83
C GLN A 43 -15.01 -7.05 10.23
N TRP A 44 -13.95 -6.59 10.79
CA TRP A 44 -12.78 -7.30 11.23
C TRP A 44 -12.87 -7.46 12.75
N LYS A 45 -12.72 -8.66 13.24
CA LYS A 45 -12.89 -9.00 14.66
C LYS A 45 -11.53 -9.09 15.35
N LEU A 46 -11.52 -8.94 16.67
CA LEU A 46 -10.34 -9.14 17.52
C LEU A 46 -9.68 -10.50 17.28
N GLN A 47 -10.49 -11.54 17.01
CA GLN A 47 -9.96 -12.86 16.73
C GLN A 47 -9.13 -12.88 15.45
N ASP A 48 -9.59 -12.22 14.37
CA ASP A 48 -8.84 -12.12 13.12
C ASP A 48 -7.49 -11.40 13.32
N PHE A 49 -7.46 -10.40 14.22
CA PHE A 49 -6.22 -9.70 14.58
C PHE A 49 -5.27 -10.60 15.37
N ARG A 50 -5.77 -11.30 16.40
CA ARG A 50 -4.97 -12.21 17.23
C ARG A 50 -4.48 -13.41 16.46
N ASP A 51 -5.30 -13.95 15.54
CA ASP A 51 -4.89 -15.05 14.67
C ASP A 51 -3.76 -14.61 13.72
N ASN A 52 -3.80 -13.39 13.21
CA ASN A 52 -2.71 -12.81 12.44
C ASN A 52 -1.44 -12.64 13.29
N GLU A 53 -1.54 -12.06 14.49
CA GLU A 53 -0.38 -11.93 15.38
C GLU A 53 0.18 -13.30 15.80
N ALA A 54 -0.68 -14.22 16.25
CA ALA A 54 -0.25 -15.56 16.64
C ALA A 54 0.44 -16.29 15.49
N ASN A 55 -0.09 -16.14 14.30
CA ASN A 55 0.49 -16.69 13.10
C ASN A 55 1.86 -16.10 12.79
N TYR A 56 2.11 -14.81 12.94
CA TYR A 56 3.40 -14.18 12.72
C TYR A 56 4.45 -14.53 13.79
N PHE A 57 4.04 -14.72 15.05
CA PHE A 57 4.97 -15.01 16.16
C PHE A 57 5.25 -16.50 16.35
N SER A 58 4.37 -17.39 15.91
CA SER A 58 4.51 -18.84 16.18
C SER A 58 5.48 -19.59 15.25
N GLY A 59 6.02 -18.95 14.22
CA GLY A 59 6.87 -19.63 13.22
C GLY A 59 6.15 -20.74 12.43
N ALA A 60 4.84 -20.93 12.64
CA ALA A 60 4.03 -21.96 11.98
C ALA A 60 3.82 -21.70 10.48
N HIS A 61 4.25 -20.56 9.98
CA HIS A 61 4.11 -20.15 8.57
C HIS A 61 5.00 -20.90 7.58
N ALA A 62 5.94 -21.68 8.05
CA ALA A 62 6.87 -22.39 7.16
C ALA A 62 6.22 -23.56 6.37
N GLN A 63 4.96 -23.89 6.60
CA GLN A 63 4.36 -25.12 6.03
C GLN A 63 3.11 -24.92 5.15
N ALA A 64 2.56 -23.71 5.00
CA ALA A 64 1.42 -23.50 4.11
C ALA A 64 1.86 -22.83 2.80
N LEU A 65 1.75 -23.53 1.69
CA LEU A 65 2.00 -23.04 0.31
C LEU A 65 1.12 -21.85 -0.10
N ASP A 66 0.13 -21.47 0.73
CA ASP A 66 -0.84 -20.41 0.43
C ASP A 66 -0.54 -19.07 1.12
N ASN A 67 0.53 -18.97 1.91
CA ASN A 67 0.90 -17.74 2.59
C ASN A 67 1.82 -16.90 1.71
N GLY A 68 1.48 -15.63 1.52
CA GLY A 68 2.22 -14.71 0.68
C GLY A 68 1.30 -13.82 -0.14
N LEU A 69 1.87 -13.13 -1.12
CA LEU A 69 1.14 -12.28 -2.05
C LEU A 69 1.27 -12.83 -3.47
N THR A 70 0.17 -13.33 -4.02
CA THR A 70 0.06 -13.66 -5.44
C THR A 70 -0.55 -12.49 -6.19
N VAL A 71 0.12 -12.05 -7.24
CA VAL A 71 -0.32 -10.96 -8.12
C VAL A 71 -0.45 -11.51 -9.53
N ASN A 72 -1.67 -11.61 -10.04
CA ASN A 72 -1.97 -11.99 -11.41
C ASN A 72 -2.83 -10.90 -12.06
N ILE A 73 -2.19 -9.91 -12.69
CA ILE A 73 -2.88 -8.84 -13.42
C ILE A 73 -2.83 -9.14 -14.90
N ASN A 74 -3.97 -9.56 -15.47
CA ASN A 74 -4.10 -9.74 -16.92
C ASN A 74 -4.09 -8.38 -17.62
N GLU A 75 -4.94 -7.45 -17.15
CA GLU A 75 -4.96 -6.09 -17.67
C GLU A 75 -5.62 -5.09 -16.71
N ARG A 76 -5.14 -3.86 -16.74
CA ARG A 76 -5.83 -2.68 -16.20
C ARG A 76 -6.00 -1.67 -17.31
N MET A 77 -7.25 -1.37 -17.69
CA MET A 77 -7.55 -0.40 -18.74
C MET A 77 -8.47 0.70 -18.26
N VAL A 78 -8.37 1.85 -18.90
CA VAL A 78 -9.33 2.94 -18.82
C VAL A 78 -10.02 3.07 -20.17
N ARG A 79 -11.35 3.15 -20.14
CA ARG A 79 -12.18 3.31 -21.34
C ARG A 79 -12.77 4.71 -21.35
N ASN A 80 -12.43 5.47 -22.37
CA ASN A 80 -13.14 6.68 -22.76
C ASN A 80 -14.17 6.33 -23.83
N LEU A 81 -15.07 7.27 -24.17
CA LEU A 81 -16.16 7.06 -25.15
C LEU A 81 -15.71 6.38 -26.45
N PHE A 82 -14.48 6.67 -26.93
CA PHE A 82 -14.00 6.19 -28.25
C PHE A 82 -12.66 5.44 -28.19
N THR A 83 -11.99 5.40 -27.02
CA THR A 83 -10.65 4.80 -26.94
C THR A 83 -10.52 3.92 -25.70
N LYS A 84 -9.78 2.80 -25.86
CA LYS A 84 -9.31 1.97 -24.76
C LYS A 84 -7.82 2.24 -24.57
N LYS A 85 -7.42 2.58 -23.35
CA LYS A 85 -6.01 2.73 -22.97
C LYS A 85 -5.67 1.68 -21.93
N TYR A 86 -4.72 0.84 -22.25
CA TYR A 86 -4.17 -0.10 -21.28
C TYR A 86 -3.14 0.62 -20.40
N LEU A 87 -3.29 0.48 -19.09
CA LEU A 87 -2.39 1.05 -18.11
C LEU A 87 -1.39 0.00 -17.63
N LEU A 88 -1.83 -1.25 -17.42
CA LEU A 88 -1.01 -2.40 -17.06
C LEU A 88 -1.46 -3.63 -17.85
N ARG A 89 -0.53 -4.55 -18.16
CA ARG A 89 -0.82 -5.85 -18.75
C ARG A 89 0.20 -6.90 -18.35
N ASP A 90 -0.26 -8.15 -18.23
CA ASP A 90 0.53 -9.37 -18.07
C ASP A 90 1.60 -9.22 -16.98
N ILE A 91 1.14 -9.01 -15.74
CA ILE A 91 1.99 -8.92 -14.55
C ILE A 91 1.64 -10.10 -13.64
N HIS A 92 2.56 -11.07 -13.56
CA HIS A 92 2.38 -12.29 -12.79
C HIS A 92 3.59 -12.50 -11.88
N MET A 93 3.34 -12.63 -10.57
CA MET A 93 4.39 -12.87 -9.58
C MET A 93 3.83 -13.43 -8.28
N TYR A 94 4.71 -14.05 -7.50
CA TYR A 94 4.45 -14.49 -6.14
C TYR A 94 5.53 -13.99 -5.19
N ILE A 95 5.13 -13.25 -4.16
CA ILE A 95 6.02 -12.70 -3.14
C ILE A 95 5.84 -13.50 -1.85
N LYS A 96 6.94 -14.08 -1.37
CA LYS A 96 6.95 -14.85 -0.11
C LYS A 96 6.79 -13.95 1.10
N PRO A 97 6.20 -14.45 2.22
CA PRO A 97 6.24 -13.74 3.50
C PRO A 97 7.68 -13.45 3.95
N GLY A 98 7.86 -12.39 4.72
CA GLY A 98 9.17 -12.01 5.25
C GLY A 98 10.06 -11.25 4.26
N ARG A 99 9.56 -10.95 3.06
CA ARG A 99 10.35 -10.27 2.02
C ARG A 99 10.21 -8.76 2.08
N MET A 100 11.33 -8.07 1.99
CA MET A 100 11.40 -6.65 1.70
C MET A 100 11.70 -6.46 0.22
N VAL A 101 10.75 -5.88 -0.51
CA VAL A 101 10.73 -5.83 -1.98
C VAL A 101 10.86 -4.40 -2.46
N LEU A 102 11.80 -4.16 -3.35
CA LEU A 102 12.00 -2.88 -4.00
C LEU A 102 11.12 -2.79 -5.26
N LEU A 103 10.30 -1.76 -5.39
CA LEU A 103 9.53 -1.51 -6.62
C LEU A 103 10.18 -0.39 -7.44
N LEU A 104 10.74 -0.77 -8.58
CA LEU A 104 11.41 0.11 -9.53
C LEU A 104 10.60 0.33 -10.81
N GLY A 105 10.92 1.41 -11.48
CA GLY A 105 10.37 1.76 -12.79
C GLY A 105 10.44 3.27 -13.03
N GLY A 106 10.57 3.65 -14.27
CA GLY A 106 10.62 5.05 -14.68
C GLY A 106 9.32 5.83 -14.41
N SER A 107 9.35 7.12 -14.71
CA SER A 107 8.15 7.96 -14.61
C SER A 107 7.03 7.40 -15.49
N GLY A 108 5.85 7.24 -14.89
CA GLY A 108 4.67 6.68 -15.58
C GLY A 108 4.79 5.21 -15.99
N ALA A 109 5.76 4.44 -15.49
CA ALA A 109 5.84 2.98 -15.72
C ALA A 109 4.64 2.21 -15.14
N GLY A 110 3.76 2.89 -14.42
CA GLY A 110 2.55 2.28 -13.87
C GLY A 110 2.68 1.87 -12.40
N LYS A 111 3.72 2.30 -11.67
CA LYS A 111 3.92 1.94 -10.25
C LYS A 111 2.68 2.22 -9.39
N THR A 112 2.17 3.44 -9.41
CA THR A 112 0.97 3.82 -8.65
C THR A 112 -0.26 3.03 -9.09
N THR A 113 -0.44 2.81 -10.40
CA THR A 113 -1.55 1.99 -10.93
C THR A 113 -1.43 0.53 -10.48
N PHE A 114 -0.22 0.00 -10.46
CA PHE A 114 0.08 -1.34 -9.96
C PHE A 114 -0.25 -1.45 -8.47
N LEU A 115 0.22 -0.51 -7.65
CA LEU A 115 -0.08 -0.48 -6.22
C LEU A 115 -1.58 -0.37 -5.97
N ASN A 116 -2.28 0.53 -6.67
CA ASN A 116 -3.74 0.69 -6.53
C ASN A 116 -4.50 -0.60 -6.90
N ALA A 117 -4.02 -1.35 -7.89
CA ALA A 117 -4.59 -2.66 -8.23
C ALA A 117 -4.30 -3.70 -7.13
N VAL A 118 -3.07 -3.78 -6.64
CA VAL A 118 -2.67 -4.74 -5.60
C VAL A 118 -3.43 -4.51 -4.29
N ILE A 119 -3.59 -3.25 -3.85
CA ILE A 119 -4.32 -2.92 -2.61
C ILE A 119 -5.85 -2.95 -2.78
N GLY A 120 -6.35 -3.18 -3.99
CA GLY A 120 -7.79 -3.23 -4.29
C GLY A 120 -8.49 -1.87 -4.35
N TYR A 121 -7.74 -0.76 -4.32
CA TYR A 121 -8.30 0.59 -4.44
C TYR A 121 -8.89 0.84 -5.83
N GLU A 122 -8.18 0.40 -6.88
CA GLU A 122 -8.66 0.40 -8.26
C GLU A 122 -8.68 -1.02 -8.80
N LYS A 123 -9.87 -1.54 -9.12
CA LYS A 123 -9.99 -2.90 -9.65
C LYS A 123 -9.41 -3.01 -11.07
N ALA A 124 -8.67 -4.07 -11.30
CA ALA A 124 -8.19 -4.52 -12.59
C ALA A 124 -8.86 -5.86 -12.98
N ASN A 125 -8.68 -6.31 -14.20
CA ASN A 125 -8.89 -7.70 -14.56
C ASN A 125 -7.71 -8.51 -13.99
N ALA A 126 -7.83 -8.89 -12.72
CA ALA A 126 -6.74 -9.44 -11.95
C ALA A 126 -7.25 -10.36 -10.83
N GLU A 127 -6.40 -11.25 -10.41
CA GLU A 127 -6.53 -12.03 -9.20
C GLU A 127 -5.37 -11.66 -8.26
N ILE A 128 -5.72 -11.05 -7.12
CA ILE A 128 -4.76 -10.66 -6.08
C ILE A 128 -5.11 -11.45 -4.82
N ILE A 129 -4.19 -12.32 -4.39
CA ILE A 129 -4.39 -13.17 -3.22
C ILE A 129 -3.32 -12.83 -2.19
N LEU A 130 -3.75 -12.45 -0.99
CA LEU A 130 -2.90 -12.21 0.17
C LEU A 130 -3.24 -13.22 1.24
N ASN A 131 -2.29 -14.06 1.63
CA ASN A 131 -2.44 -15.12 2.63
C ASN A 131 -3.70 -15.99 2.40
N GLY A 132 -3.93 -16.42 1.14
CA GLY A 132 -5.06 -17.25 0.75
C GLY A 132 -6.40 -16.52 0.56
N SER A 133 -6.50 -15.23 0.90
CA SER A 133 -7.73 -14.42 0.72
C SER A 133 -7.64 -13.52 -0.50
N ASN A 134 -8.70 -13.51 -1.32
CA ASN A 134 -8.76 -12.66 -2.51
C ASN A 134 -9.09 -11.22 -2.13
N VAL A 135 -8.16 -10.30 -2.42
CA VAL A 135 -8.25 -8.88 -2.05
C VAL A 135 -9.50 -8.20 -2.61
N TYR A 136 -9.94 -8.56 -3.82
CA TYR A 136 -11.09 -7.92 -4.46
C TYR A 136 -12.43 -8.45 -3.95
N ASN A 137 -12.49 -9.74 -3.65
CA ASN A 137 -13.72 -10.39 -3.17
C ASN A 137 -13.96 -10.09 -1.69
N GLU A 138 -12.87 -10.03 -0.90
CA GLU A 138 -12.90 -9.83 0.55
C GLU A 138 -12.41 -8.42 0.95
N TYR A 139 -12.53 -7.43 0.08
CA TYR A 139 -11.96 -6.09 0.27
C TYR A 139 -12.27 -5.45 1.63
N LYS A 140 -13.45 -5.70 2.19
CA LYS A 140 -13.85 -5.15 3.49
C LYS A 140 -12.97 -5.66 4.64
N LYS A 141 -12.49 -6.90 4.57
CA LYS A 141 -11.55 -7.52 5.51
C LYS A 141 -10.12 -7.13 5.13
N MET A 142 -9.76 -7.32 3.89
CA MET A 142 -8.40 -7.17 3.38
C MET A 142 -7.84 -5.75 3.50
N LYS A 143 -8.68 -4.71 3.49
CA LYS A 143 -8.23 -3.32 3.67
C LYS A 143 -7.54 -3.05 5.02
N TYR A 144 -7.67 -3.94 6.01
CA TYR A 144 -6.96 -3.85 7.30
C TYR A 144 -5.68 -4.69 7.32
N GLU A 145 -5.59 -5.67 6.40
CA GLU A 145 -4.40 -6.48 6.18
C GLU A 145 -3.36 -5.78 5.29
N VAL A 146 -3.74 -4.66 4.70
CA VAL A 146 -2.88 -3.86 3.83
C VAL A 146 -2.68 -2.48 4.45
N GLY A 147 -1.43 -2.12 4.71
CA GLY A 147 -1.01 -0.77 5.08
C GLY A 147 -0.42 -0.07 3.86
N PHE A 148 -0.85 1.14 3.58
CA PHE A 148 -0.30 1.95 2.49
C PHE A 148 0.09 3.34 2.98
N VAL A 149 1.37 3.64 2.92
CA VAL A 149 1.94 4.94 3.27
C VAL A 149 2.20 5.73 1.99
N PRO A 150 1.42 6.78 1.72
CA PRO A 150 1.64 7.61 0.53
C PRO A 150 2.88 8.50 0.67
N GLN A 151 3.35 9.02 -0.45
CA GLN A 151 4.48 9.97 -0.49
C GLN A 151 4.23 11.21 0.37
N GLN A 152 3.00 11.77 0.33
CA GLN A 152 2.60 12.92 1.13
C GLN A 152 1.97 12.50 2.45
N ASP A 153 2.42 13.10 3.54
CA ASP A 153 1.89 12.84 4.87
C ASP A 153 0.58 13.62 5.08
N LEU A 154 -0.52 12.89 5.29
CA LEU A 154 -1.86 13.45 5.51
C LEU A 154 -2.19 13.42 7.01
N MET A 155 -1.70 14.42 7.77
CA MET A 155 -1.91 14.52 9.21
C MET A 155 -2.41 15.92 9.61
N ARG A 156 -3.17 15.99 10.72
CA ARG A 156 -3.61 17.26 11.29
C ARG A 156 -2.51 17.87 12.15
N GLY A 157 -2.04 19.05 11.78
CA GLY A 157 -0.94 19.73 12.45
C GLY A 157 -1.18 20.07 13.91
N ASN A 158 -2.44 20.37 14.26
CA ASN A 158 -2.85 20.79 15.62
C ASN A 158 -3.08 19.61 16.59
N ASP A 159 -3.00 18.37 16.13
CA ASP A 159 -3.11 17.20 16.99
C ASP A 159 -1.73 16.83 17.57
N THR A 160 -1.73 16.18 18.73
CA THR A 160 -0.49 15.60 19.27
C THR A 160 -0.21 14.24 18.61
N VAL A 161 1.05 13.79 18.67
CA VAL A 161 1.44 12.44 18.20
C VAL A 161 0.56 11.35 18.81
N LEU A 162 0.37 11.40 20.15
CA LEU A 162 -0.49 10.45 20.85
C LEU A 162 -1.95 10.51 20.35
N ARG A 163 -2.49 11.72 20.16
CA ARG A 163 -3.87 11.88 19.67
C ARG A 163 -4.02 11.30 18.26
N THR A 164 -3.10 11.62 17.37
CA THR A 164 -3.08 11.13 15.99
C THR A 164 -3.09 9.59 15.93
N LEU A 165 -2.24 8.93 16.73
CA LEU A 165 -2.20 7.46 16.78
C LEU A 165 -3.42 6.85 17.48
N THR A 166 -3.98 7.53 18.48
CA THR A 166 -5.22 7.08 19.14
C THR A 166 -6.41 7.13 18.17
N ASP A 167 -6.51 8.18 17.37
CA ASP A 167 -7.54 8.30 16.35
C ASP A 167 -7.33 7.29 15.20
N ALA A 168 -6.09 7.04 14.79
CA ALA A 168 -5.76 5.98 13.84
C ALA A 168 -6.17 4.59 14.39
N ALA A 169 -5.89 4.31 15.66
CA ALA A 169 -6.29 3.06 16.30
C ALA A 169 -7.81 2.90 16.36
N ALA A 170 -8.54 3.98 16.62
CA ALA A 170 -10.02 3.95 16.62
C ALA A 170 -10.62 3.61 15.26
N LEU A 171 -9.94 4.00 14.16
CA LEU A 171 -10.39 3.78 12.79
C LEU A 171 -9.94 2.44 12.19
N ARG A 172 -8.78 1.93 12.63
CA ARG A 172 -8.08 0.80 11.99
C ARG A 172 -8.05 -0.48 12.82
N LEU A 173 -8.34 -0.42 14.13
CA LEU A 173 -8.44 -1.61 14.95
C LEU A 173 -9.88 -2.16 14.99
N PRO A 174 -10.03 -3.47 15.23
CA PRO A 174 -11.35 -4.10 15.38
C PRO A 174 -12.25 -3.40 16.40
N VAL A 175 -13.56 -3.49 16.20
CA VAL A 175 -14.56 -2.82 17.07
C VAL A 175 -14.55 -3.40 18.47
N ASP A 176 -14.26 -4.67 18.60
CA ASP A 176 -14.20 -5.44 19.84
C ASP A 176 -12.91 -5.24 20.65
N PHE A 177 -11.94 -4.46 20.12
CA PHE A 177 -10.82 -3.96 20.93
C PHE A 177 -11.35 -2.98 21.98
N ASP A 178 -11.10 -3.27 23.25
CA ASP A 178 -11.42 -2.34 24.31
C ASP A 178 -10.45 -1.14 24.35
N ALA A 179 -10.74 -0.16 25.18
CA ALA A 179 -9.91 1.06 25.29
C ALA A 179 -8.50 0.75 25.86
N GLY A 180 -8.36 -0.29 26.66
CA GLY A 180 -7.08 -0.74 27.22
C GLY A 180 -6.20 -1.38 26.14
N GLU A 181 -6.76 -2.30 25.38
CA GLU A 181 -6.09 -2.99 24.26
C GLU A 181 -5.62 -1.99 23.21
N ARG A 182 -6.47 -1.01 22.84
CA ARG A 182 -6.10 0.06 21.91
C ARG A 182 -4.95 0.90 22.43
N ARG A 183 -4.94 1.23 23.74
CA ARG A 183 -3.86 1.99 24.37
C ARG A 183 -2.55 1.20 24.39
N VAL A 184 -2.60 -0.09 24.67
CA VAL A 184 -1.44 -0.99 24.61
C VAL A 184 -0.86 -0.96 23.20
N ARG A 185 -1.69 -1.18 22.19
CA ARG A 185 -1.25 -1.18 20.78
C ARG A 185 -0.65 0.16 20.34
N VAL A 186 -1.26 1.29 20.70
CA VAL A 186 -0.71 2.61 20.41
C VAL A 186 0.66 2.79 21.05
N ASN A 187 0.86 2.36 22.31
CA ASN A 187 2.15 2.43 22.99
C ASN A 187 3.21 1.55 22.33
N GLU A 188 2.87 0.33 21.92
CA GLU A 188 3.77 -0.57 21.19
C GLU A 188 4.24 0.08 19.88
N VAL A 189 3.32 0.60 19.09
CA VAL A 189 3.63 1.27 17.81
C VAL A 189 4.48 2.51 18.05
N MET A 190 4.16 3.34 19.07
CA MET A 190 5.02 4.48 19.44
C MET A 190 6.43 4.04 19.82
N LYS A 191 6.58 2.92 20.52
CA LYS A 191 7.88 2.36 20.88
C LYS A 191 8.65 1.90 19.64
N ILE A 192 7.99 1.13 18.76
CA ILE A 192 8.58 0.64 17.50
C ILE A 192 9.14 1.80 16.68
N PHE A 193 8.40 2.89 16.51
CA PHE A 193 8.79 4.03 15.67
C PHE A 193 9.52 5.15 16.43
N GLY A 194 9.90 4.93 17.69
CA GLY A 194 10.67 5.91 18.50
C GLY A 194 9.89 7.20 18.78
N LEU A 195 8.56 7.13 18.88
CA LEU A 195 7.68 8.28 19.05
C LEU A 195 7.30 8.57 20.52
N LEU A 196 7.61 7.66 21.46
CA LEU A 196 7.28 7.83 22.87
C LEU A 196 7.82 9.14 23.49
N PRO A 197 9.07 9.56 23.24
CA PRO A 197 9.60 10.79 23.83
C PRO A 197 8.88 12.05 23.40
N ILE A 198 8.25 12.01 22.20
CA ILE A 198 7.60 13.16 21.55
C ILE A 198 6.07 13.04 21.52
N GLN A 199 5.48 12.11 22.27
CA GLN A 199 4.05 11.79 22.22
C GLN A 199 3.12 12.98 22.50
N LYS A 200 3.59 13.98 23.25
CA LYS A 200 2.86 15.19 23.60
C LYS A 200 3.10 16.36 22.62
N ASN A 201 4.03 16.22 21.69
CA ASN A 201 4.35 17.27 20.73
C ASN A 201 3.23 17.37 19.69
N LEU A 202 2.94 18.59 19.24
CA LEU A 202 2.05 18.83 18.10
C LEU A 202 2.73 18.35 16.80
N VAL A 203 1.93 17.80 15.89
CA VAL A 203 2.41 17.31 14.58
C VAL A 203 3.12 18.40 13.79
N ASP A 204 2.61 19.65 13.83
CA ASP A 204 3.26 20.78 13.14
C ASP A 204 4.67 21.11 13.66
N LYS A 205 4.98 20.75 14.90
CA LYS A 205 6.29 20.99 15.54
C LYS A 205 7.28 19.84 15.33
N LEU A 206 6.87 18.78 14.63
CA LEU A 206 7.75 17.64 14.34
C LEU A 206 8.70 17.96 13.18
N SER A 207 9.92 17.40 13.25
CA SER A 207 10.83 17.36 12.09
C SER A 207 10.23 16.49 10.96
N GLY A 208 10.74 16.66 9.72
CA GLY A 208 10.30 15.84 8.59
C GLY A 208 10.37 14.32 8.86
N GLY A 209 11.50 13.86 9.43
CA GLY A 209 11.65 12.44 9.78
C GLY A 209 10.72 11.97 10.90
N GLN A 210 10.39 12.83 11.87
CA GLN A 210 9.40 12.51 12.90
C GLN A 210 8.00 12.43 12.30
N LYS A 211 7.64 13.33 11.38
CA LYS A 211 6.36 13.28 10.65
C LYS A 211 6.26 12.00 9.82
N LYS A 212 7.33 11.65 9.09
CA LYS A 212 7.34 10.42 8.28
C LYS A 212 7.20 9.17 9.15
N ARG A 213 7.91 9.07 10.29
CA ARG A 213 7.74 7.96 11.24
C ARG A 213 6.32 7.90 11.82
N LEU A 214 5.69 9.04 12.11
CA LEU A 214 4.31 9.08 12.57
C LEU A 214 3.32 8.62 11.49
N SER A 215 3.50 9.05 10.25
CA SER A 215 2.70 8.61 9.11
C SER A 215 2.76 7.09 8.91
N ILE A 216 3.96 6.53 8.97
CA ILE A 216 4.19 5.08 8.90
C ILE A 216 3.54 4.36 10.09
N ALA A 217 3.68 4.88 11.29
CA ALA A 217 3.09 4.33 12.51
C ALA A 217 1.56 4.26 12.46
N MET A 218 0.90 5.28 11.88
CA MET A 218 -0.56 5.30 11.71
C MET A 218 -1.05 4.15 10.82
N GLU A 219 -0.33 3.85 9.75
CA GLU A 219 -0.67 2.74 8.87
C GLU A 219 -0.32 1.37 9.48
N PHE A 220 0.75 1.33 10.30
CA PHE A 220 1.20 0.11 10.97
C PHE A 220 0.34 -0.28 12.19
N ILE A 221 -0.57 0.60 12.64
CA ILE A 221 -1.41 0.35 13.82
C ILE A 221 -2.24 -0.93 13.71
N SER A 222 -2.71 -1.26 12.49
CA SER A 222 -3.47 -2.48 12.20
C SER A 222 -2.62 -3.75 12.06
N ASN A 223 -1.30 -3.65 12.19
CA ASN A 223 -0.38 -4.78 12.02
C ASN A 223 -0.51 -5.48 10.64
N PRO A 224 -0.45 -4.74 9.52
CA PRO A 224 -0.79 -5.27 8.19
C PRO A 224 0.15 -6.40 7.76
N ALA A 225 -0.38 -7.36 7.00
CA ALA A 225 0.38 -8.45 6.38
C ALA A 225 1.19 -7.96 5.17
N LEU A 226 0.60 -7.05 4.40
CA LEU A 226 1.24 -6.35 3.29
C LEU A 226 1.40 -4.88 3.63
N PHE A 227 2.65 -4.40 3.65
CA PHE A 227 2.99 -3.03 3.98
C PHE A 227 3.70 -2.35 2.82
N ILE A 228 3.04 -1.36 2.22
CA ILE A 228 3.52 -0.65 1.03
C ILE A 228 3.86 0.78 1.41
N LEU A 229 5.04 1.24 1.00
CA LEU A 229 5.52 2.59 1.30
C LEU A 229 6.01 3.27 0.02
N ASP A 230 5.41 4.41 -0.28
CA ASP A 230 5.77 5.22 -1.44
C ASP A 230 6.70 6.36 -0.99
N GLU A 231 7.98 6.24 -1.34
CA GLU A 231 9.05 7.18 -1.00
C GLU A 231 9.13 7.54 0.51
N PRO A 232 9.24 6.54 1.40
CA PRO A 232 9.28 6.80 2.84
C PRO A 232 10.53 7.53 3.29
N ASP A 233 11.57 7.56 2.49
CA ASP A 233 12.87 8.20 2.72
C ASP A 233 12.94 9.63 2.12
N SER A 234 11.90 10.08 1.44
CA SER A 234 11.87 11.41 0.83
C SER A 234 12.01 12.52 1.88
N GLY A 235 12.93 13.45 1.66
CA GLY A 235 13.20 14.57 2.58
C GLY A 235 13.96 14.19 3.85
N LEU A 236 14.46 12.96 3.97
CA LEU A 236 15.34 12.53 5.05
C LEU A 236 16.81 12.63 4.66
N ASP A 237 17.68 12.93 5.63
CA ASP A 237 19.12 12.74 5.43
C ASP A 237 19.47 11.24 5.32
N GLY A 238 20.69 10.95 4.83
CA GLY A 238 21.08 9.58 4.52
C GLY A 238 21.12 8.66 5.75
N VAL A 239 21.39 9.17 6.94
CA VAL A 239 21.42 8.39 8.19
C VAL A 239 20.00 8.04 8.62
N MET A 240 19.13 9.06 8.67
CA MET A 240 17.73 8.87 9.04
C MET A 240 16.96 7.98 8.04
N ALA A 241 17.24 8.13 6.75
CA ALA A 241 16.67 7.26 5.71
C ALA A 241 17.08 5.80 5.93
N ARG A 242 18.37 5.54 6.19
CA ARG A 242 18.85 4.18 6.45
C ARG A 242 18.28 3.59 7.74
N GLU A 243 18.19 4.35 8.82
CA GLU A 243 17.55 3.90 10.07
C GLU A 243 16.08 3.50 9.85
N LEU A 244 15.33 4.30 9.08
CA LEU A 244 13.95 3.99 8.72
C LEU A 244 13.87 2.69 7.90
N MET A 245 14.71 2.52 6.89
CA MET A 245 14.73 1.32 6.05
C MET A 245 15.12 0.07 6.86
N GLN A 246 16.08 0.18 7.80
CA GLN A 246 16.41 -0.91 8.72
C GLN A 246 15.22 -1.28 9.64
N GLN A 247 14.40 -0.30 10.01
CA GLN A 247 13.20 -0.56 10.79
C GLN A 247 12.15 -1.31 9.93
N LEU A 248 11.97 -0.93 8.66
CA LEU A 248 11.10 -1.63 7.72
C LEU A 248 11.61 -3.07 7.46
N ARG A 249 12.94 -3.27 7.38
CA ARG A 249 13.54 -4.61 7.29
C ARG A 249 13.16 -5.48 8.48
N ARG A 250 13.29 -4.95 9.72
CA ARG A 250 12.86 -5.68 10.92
C ARG A 250 11.37 -6.02 10.93
N ILE A 251 10.53 -5.18 10.32
CA ILE A 251 9.10 -5.46 10.15
C ILE A 251 8.91 -6.61 9.15
N ALA A 252 9.64 -6.63 8.04
CA ALA A 252 9.57 -7.74 7.10
C ALA A 252 10.07 -9.06 7.73
N ASP A 253 11.15 -9.01 8.52
CA ASP A 253 11.70 -10.19 9.24
C ASP A 253 10.69 -10.85 10.21
N GLN A 254 9.63 -10.13 10.58
CA GLN A 254 8.50 -10.68 11.34
C GLN A 254 7.47 -11.43 10.47
N GLY A 255 7.81 -11.76 9.24
CA GLY A 255 6.94 -12.49 8.31
C GLY A 255 6.02 -11.62 7.46
N LYS A 256 6.16 -10.28 7.50
CA LYS A 256 5.37 -9.36 6.68
C LYS A 256 5.98 -9.18 5.30
N ILE A 257 5.16 -8.83 4.32
CA ILE A 257 5.62 -8.38 3.02
C ILE A 257 5.71 -6.87 3.04
N VAL A 258 6.92 -6.34 2.82
CA VAL A 258 7.17 -4.89 2.78
C VAL A 258 7.58 -4.50 1.38
N VAL A 259 6.78 -3.66 0.71
CA VAL A 259 7.07 -3.15 -0.64
C VAL A 259 7.42 -1.67 -0.54
N VAL A 260 8.58 -1.28 -1.03
CA VAL A 260 9.07 0.10 -0.95
C VAL A 260 9.39 0.64 -2.34
N ILE A 261 8.95 1.86 -2.61
CA ILE A 261 9.43 2.69 -3.70
C ILE A 261 10.41 3.70 -3.12
N THR A 262 11.60 3.84 -3.71
CA THR A 262 12.57 4.89 -3.35
C THR A 262 13.29 5.40 -4.58
N HIS A 263 13.72 6.66 -4.54
CA HIS A 263 14.55 7.29 -5.58
C HIS A 263 16.05 7.07 -5.38
N THR A 264 16.47 6.56 -4.24
CA THR A 264 17.88 6.30 -3.92
C THR A 264 18.12 4.85 -3.52
N PRO A 265 17.71 3.87 -4.36
CA PRO A 265 17.70 2.46 -4.01
C PRO A 265 19.10 1.92 -3.67
N ASP A 266 20.12 2.36 -4.39
CA ASP A 266 21.48 1.85 -4.23
C ASP A 266 22.10 2.15 -2.85
N ARG A 267 21.56 3.14 -2.10
CA ARG A 267 22.04 3.47 -0.73
C ARG A 267 21.61 2.45 0.33
N VAL A 268 20.55 1.71 0.05
CA VAL A 268 19.88 0.81 1.01
C VAL A 268 19.59 -0.57 0.41
N ILE A 269 20.22 -0.88 -0.73
CA ILE A 269 19.94 -2.09 -1.52
C ILE A 269 20.23 -3.37 -0.72
N ASP A 270 21.17 -3.31 0.20
CA ASP A 270 21.53 -4.41 1.10
C ASP A 270 20.43 -4.82 2.08
N LEU A 271 19.36 -4.03 2.19
CA LEU A 271 18.21 -4.33 3.03
C LEU A 271 17.07 -5.03 2.29
N PHE A 272 17.15 -5.10 0.95
CA PHE A 272 16.11 -5.69 0.11
C PHE A 272 16.46 -7.12 -0.30
N ASP A 273 15.45 -7.98 -0.32
CA ASP A 273 15.57 -9.36 -0.81
C ASP A 273 15.31 -9.45 -2.32
N ASP A 274 14.23 -8.82 -2.76
CA ASP A 274 13.73 -8.92 -4.13
C ASP A 274 13.48 -7.54 -4.75
N VAL A 275 13.39 -7.52 -6.06
CA VAL A 275 13.04 -6.32 -6.82
C VAL A 275 11.98 -6.63 -7.87
N ILE A 276 11.00 -5.72 -7.99
CA ILE A 276 10.03 -5.65 -9.07
C ILE A 276 10.47 -4.51 -9.99
N VAL A 277 10.67 -4.79 -11.26
CA VAL A 277 10.96 -3.76 -12.27
C VAL A 277 9.78 -3.65 -13.21
N LEU A 278 9.07 -2.52 -13.15
CA LEU A 278 8.01 -2.17 -14.10
C LEU A 278 8.56 -1.27 -15.19
N ALA A 279 8.20 -1.56 -16.42
CA ALA A 279 8.62 -0.80 -17.59
C ALA A 279 7.44 -0.49 -18.52
N LYS A 280 7.52 0.59 -19.29
CA LYS A 280 6.55 0.89 -20.36
C LYS A 280 6.96 0.19 -21.64
N ASP A 281 6.05 -0.60 -22.22
CA ASP A 281 6.21 -1.13 -23.56
C ASP A 281 6.08 -0.05 -24.65
N ALA A 282 6.25 -0.43 -25.91
CA ALA A 282 6.11 0.47 -27.07
C ALA A 282 4.73 1.18 -27.09
N ASN A 283 3.67 0.55 -26.56
CA ASN A 283 2.32 1.08 -26.49
C ASN A 283 2.07 1.97 -25.25
N ARG A 284 3.11 2.29 -24.48
CA ARG A 284 3.04 3.02 -23.21
C ARG A 284 2.22 2.30 -22.12
N THR A 285 2.14 0.97 -22.18
CA THR A 285 1.50 0.13 -21.18
C THR A 285 2.56 -0.36 -20.18
N GLY A 286 2.25 -0.28 -18.90
CA GLY A 286 3.13 -0.82 -17.85
C GLY A 286 3.13 -2.34 -17.87
N ARG A 287 4.32 -2.94 -17.89
CA ARG A 287 4.57 -4.38 -17.96
C ARG A 287 5.62 -4.76 -16.93
N LEU A 288 5.62 -6.03 -16.54
CA LEU A 288 6.68 -6.59 -15.72
C LEU A 288 7.92 -6.87 -16.58
N ALA A 289 9.00 -6.16 -16.31
CA ALA A 289 10.30 -6.41 -16.97
C ALA A 289 11.17 -7.39 -16.18
N TYR A 290 10.98 -7.46 -14.84
CA TYR A 290 11.68 -8.42 -13.99
C TYR A 290 11.00 -8.51 -12.61
N TYR A 291 11.01 -9.70 -12.03
CA TYR A 291 10.78 -9.96 -10.61
C TYR A 291 11.70 -11.08 -10.13
N GLY A 292 12.41 -10.85 -9.05
CA GLY A 292 13.31 -11.81 -8.42
C GLY A 292 14.30 -11.14 -7.49
N THR A 293 15.36 -11.86 -7.12
CA THR A 293 16.39 -11.35 -6.19
C THR A 293 17.15 -10.16 -6.78
N ILE A 294 17.74 -9.36 -5.88
CA ILE A 294 18.57 -8.19 -6.28
C ILE A 294 19.74 -8.63 -7.18
N ASP A 295 20.45 -9.72 -6.82
CA ASP A 295 21.57 -10.21 -7.62
C ASP A 295 21.12 -10.80 -8.96
N GLY A 296 19.97 -11.50 -8.97
CA GLY A 296 19.38 -11.96 -10.23
C GLY A 296 18.99 -10.80 -11.17
N ALA A 297 18.54 -9.67 -10.62
CA ALA A 297 18.29 -8.48 -11.43
C ALA A 297 19.57 -7.90 -12.03
N ARG A 298 20.65 -7.83 -11.24
CA ARG A 298 21.97 -7.38 -11.73
C ARG A 298 22.46 -8.23 -12.90
N GLU A 299 22.36 -9.53 -12.77
CA GLU A 299 22.73 -10.48 -13.82
C GLU A 299 21.82 -10.34 -15.05
N PHE A 300 20.49 -10.32 -14.86
CA PHE A 300 19.53 -10.25 -15.96
C PHE A 300 19.65 -8.97 -16.80
N PHE A 301 19.85 -7.80 -16.16
CA PHE A 301 20.02 -6.54 -16.86
C PHE A 301 21.47 -6.24 -17.27
N GLY A 302 22.45 -7.00 -16.77
CA GLY A 302 23.88 -6.70 -16.96
C GLY A 302 24.30 -5.36 -16.35
N LYS A 303 23.71 -5.01 -15.20
CA LYS A 303 23.93 -3.71 -14.52
C LYS A 303 24.19 -3.94 -13.03
N GLU A 304 25.15 -3.21 -12.46
CA GLU A 304 25.47 -3.32 -11.04
C GLU A 304 24.54 -2.52 -10.13
N ARG A 305 24.08 -1.35 -10.61
CA ARG A 305 23.28 -0.41 -9.82
C ARG A 305 21.82 -0.44 -10.26
N MET A 306 20.91 -0.31 -9.28
CA MET A 306 19.47 -0.29 -9.53
C MET A 306 19.05 0.93 -10.36
N GLU A 307 19.72 2.08 -10.16
CA GLU A 307 19.50 3.26 -10.99
C GLU A 307 19.81 2.99 -12.48
N GLN A 308 20.86 2.20 -12.79
CA GLN A 308 21.20 1.83 -14.15
C GLN A 308 20.17 0.87 -14.76
N ILE A 309 19.58 -0.02 -13.95
CA ILE A 309 18.48 -0.90 -14.39
C ILE A 309 17.28 -0.04 -14.81
N VAL A 310 16.90 0.97 -14.01
CA VAL A 310 15.82 1.89 -14.37
C VAL A 310 16.15 2.64 -15.67
N MET A 311 17.39 3.11 -15.84
CA MET A 311 17.82 3.77 -17.08
C MET A 311 17.74 2.85 -18.29
N SER A 312 18.04 1.56 -18.14
CA SER A 312 18.01 0.61 -19.27
C SER A 312 16.57 0.40 -19.80
N VAL A 313 15.56 0.45 -18.95
CA VAL A 313 14.15 0.29 -19.33
C VAL A 313 13.44 1.61 -19.63
N ASN A 314 13.99 2.75 -19.24
CA ASN A 314 13.43 4.05 -19.58
C ASN A 314 13.58 4.33 -21.07
N ARG A 315 12.65 5.13 -21.63
CA ARG A 315 12.69 5.53 -23.03
C ARG A 315 13.87 6.47 -23.30
N GLN A 316 14.36 6.45 -24.53
CA GLN A 316 15.43 7.37 -24.97
C GLN A 316 15.00 8.84 -24.83
N GLU A 317 13.73 9.15 -25.07
CA GLU A 317 13.17 10.49 -24.87
C GLU A 317 13.20 10.94 -23.40
N GLU A 318 13.23 9.98 -22.46
CA GLU A 318 13.33 10.18 -21.01
C GLU A 318 14.78 10.04 -20.50
N GLY A 319 15.77 9.98 -21.41
CA GLY A 319 17.20 9.83 -21.10
C GLY A 319 17.62 8.39 -20.79
N GLY A 320 16.83 7.40 -21.14
CA GLY A 320 17.12 5.98 -20.95
C GLY A 320 17.67 5.29 -22.22
N GLU A 321 17.94 3.98 -22.10
CA GLU A 321 18.43 3.13 -23.22
C GLU A 321 17.30 2.65 -24.15
N GLY A 322 16.04 2.68 -23.72
CA GLY A 322 14.87 2.27 -24.51
C GLY A 322 14.70 0.76 -24.70
N ARG A 323 15.29 -0.07 -23.83
CA ARG A 323 15.30 -1.54 -23.97
C ARG A 323 14.15 -2.25 -23.24
N ALA A 324 13.10 -1.54 -22.87
CA ALA A 324 11.97 -2.09 -22.11
C ALA A 324 11.36 -3.33 -22.76
N ASP A 325 11.02 -3.26 -24.07
CA ASP A 325 10.37 -4.36 -24.79
C ASP A 325 11.27 -5.61 -24.92
N GLU A 326 12.57 -5.43 -24.92
CA GLU A 326 13.54 -6.53 -24.94
C GLU A 326 13.48 -7.29 -23.59
N PHE A 327 13.63 -6.58 -22.47
CA PHE A 327 13.64 -7.18 -21.16
C PHE A 327 12.27 -7.77 -20.77
N ILE A 328 11.16 -7.11 -21.13
CA ILE A 328 9.81 -7.66 -20.94
C ILE A 328 9.67 -9.02 -21.64
N ARG A 329 10.12 -9.13 -22.91
CA ARG A 329 10.06 -10.40 -23.65
C ARG A 329 10.97 -11.45 -23.06
N GLN A 330 12.21 -11.10 -22.72
CA GLN A 330 13.15 -12.02 -22.08
C GLN A 330 12.59 -12.59 -20.78
N PHE A 331 12.05 -11.73 -19.91
CA PHE A 331 11.50 -12.17 -18.64
C PHE A 331 10.25 -13.04 -18.80
N ALA A 332 9.37 -12.72 -19.76
CA ALA A 332 8.20 -13.53 -20.05
C ALA A 332 8.59 -14.96 -20.53
N GLN A 333 9.70 -15.11 -21.25
CA GLN A 333 10.21 -16.43 -21.67
C GLN A 333 10.72 -17.24 -20.48
N THR A 334 11.34 -16.61 -19.48
CA THR A 334 11.83 -17.32 -18.28
C THR A 334 10.69 -17.77 -17.35
N GLN A 335 9.52 -17.12 -17.40
CA GLN A 335 8.35 -17.54 -16.62
C GLN A 335 7.54 -18.68 -17.28
N GLY A 336 7.70 -18.89 -18.56
CA GLY A 336 6.99 -19.94 -19.33
C GLY A 336 7.79 -21.23 -19.52
N ALA A 337 9.02 -21.28 -19.03
CA ALA A 337 9.88 -22.45 -19.02
C ALA A 337 9.89 -23.13 -17.64
#